data_54502d608176671d69ed0fcbd06b0f2e
#
_entry.id   54502d608176671d69ed0fcbd06b0f2e
#
_cell.length_a   1.000
_cell.length_b   1.000
_cell.length_c   1.000
_cell.angle_alpha   90.00
_cell.angle_beta   90.00
_cell.angle_gamma   90.00
#
_symmetry.space_group_name_H-M   'P 1'
#
loop_
_entity.id
_entity.type
_entity.pdbx_description
1 polymer ?
#
loop_
_entity_poly.entity_id
_entity_poly.type
_entity_poly.pdbx_seq_one_letter_code
_entity_poly.pdbx_strand_id
1 'polypeptide(L)'
;MALNTELILTLKNLKGIGNKTILGIAEKAPSFIRTIEDLNLFWKKLKGKKFEKYSQEELMEAHQKALTILKEAEDNGVGVISYYEDCFPQILRETVNEEGSADAPLILFYRGNLDALQKPGVAFIGTREPTAAGEKAGLFFSEKFAEKGYNIVSGLAIGLSLIHI
;
A
#
# COMPACT_ATOMS: atom_id res chain seq x y z
N MET A 1 7.57 17.56 -1.86
CA MET A 1 6.54 16.50 -1.70
C MET A 1 6.66 15.58 -2.90
N ALA A 2 6.79 14.29 -2.67
CA ALA A 2 6.95 13.29 -3.72
C ALA A 2 5.68 13.14 -4.60
N LEU A 3 5.68 12.17 -5.48
CA LEU A 3 4.57 11.89 -6.39
C LEU A 3 3.27 11.59 -5.63
N ASN A 4 2.14 12.00 -6.17
CA ASN A 4 0.81 11.69 -5.63
C ASN A 4 0.43 10.22 -5.89
N THR A 5 -0.68 9.76 -5.29
CA THR A 5 -1.19 8.38 -5.38
C THR A 5 -1.42 7.95 -6.82
N GLU A 6 -2.01 8.81 -7.65
CA GLU A 6 -2.27 8.56 -9.07
C GLU A 6 -0.99 8.26 -9.85
N LEU A 7 0.04 9.10 -9.67
CA LEU A 7 1.31 8.93 -10.38
C LEU A 7 2.11 7.72 -9.87
N ILE A 8 2.06 7.43 -8.56
CA ILE A 8 2.67 6.20 -8.02
C ILE A 8 1.98 4.96 -8.59
N LEU A 9 0.65 4.96 -8.63
CA LEU A 9 -0.11 3.87 -9.21
C LEU A 9 0.14 3.71 -10.71
N THR A 10 0.30 4.84 -11.43
CA THR A 10 0.73 4.83 -12.84
C THR A 10 2.05 4.09 -13.00
N LEU A 11 3.06 4.45 -12.21
CA LEU A 11 4.36 3.80 -12.27
C LEU A 11 4.31 2.32 -11.91
N LYS A 12 3.45 1.92 -10.97
CA LYS A 12 3.22 0.51 -10.61
C LYS A 12 2.61 -0.31 -11.75
N ASN A 13 1.86 0.32 -12.64
CA ASN A 13 1.26 -0.33 -13.82
C ASN A 13 2.26 -0.52 -14.98
N LEU A 14 3.46 0.06 -14.91
CA LEU A 14 4.52 -0.19 -15.89
C LEU A 14 5.21 -1.53 -15.60
N LYS A 15 5.19 -2.43 -16.58
CA LYS A 15 5.76 -3.77 -16.45
C LYS A 15 7.27 -3.73 -16.18
N GLY A 16 7.70 -4.29 -15.06
CA GLY A 16 9.12 -4.38 -14.69
C GLY A 16 9.66 -3.16 -13.93
N ILE A 17 8.78 -2.27 -13.45
CA ILE A 17 9.11 -1.25 -12.47
C ILE A 17 8.67 -1.72 -11.09
N GLY A 18 9.63 -2.02 -10.21
CA GLY A 18 9.38 -2.41 -8.82
C GLY A 18 9.40 -1.23 -7.86
N ASN A 19 8.96 -1.46 -6.61
CA ASN A 19 8.84 -0.45 -5.56
C ASN A 19 10.14 0.37 -5.38
N LYS A 20 11.31 -0.28 -5.31
CA LYS A 20 12.60 0.40 -5.17
C LYS A 20 12.89 1.40 -6.31
N THR A 21 12.46 1.07 -7.53
CA THR A 21 12.63 1.98 -8.67
C THR A 21 11.68 3.16 -8.57
N ILE A 22 10.43 2.93 -8.16
CA ILE A 22 9.43 3.99 -7.98
C ILE A 22 9.89 4.97 -6.89
N LEU A 23 10.37 4.47 -5.76
CA LEU A 23 10.94 5.30 -4.70
C LEU A 23 12.11 6.15 -5.23
N GLY A 24 13.06 5.55 -5.95
CA GLY A 24 14.18 6.30 -6.53
C GLY A 24 13.78 7.31 -7.63
N ILE A 25 12.65 7.13 -8.30
CA ILE A 25 12.05 8.13 -9.19
C ILE A 25 11.46 9.26 -8.37
N ALA A 26 10.67 8.93 -7.35
CA ALA A 26 9.98 9.90 -6.50
C ALA A 26 10.96 10.79 -5.72
N GLU A 27 12.08 10.24 -5.25
CA GLU A 27 13.16 11.00 -4.59
C GLU A 27 13.81 12.04 -5.51
N LYS A 28 13.90 11.74 -6.81
CA LYS A 28 14.47 12.63 -7.82
C LYS A 28 13.45 13.56 -8.45
N ALA A 29 12.17 13.29 -8.24
CA ALA A 29 11.09 14.04 -8.83
C ALA A 29 10.98 15.43 -8.19
N PRO A 30 11.00 16.51 -8.98
CA PRO A 30 10.72 17.84 -8.47
C PRO A 30 9.33 17.95 -7.82
N SER A 31 9.21 18.82 -6.83
CA SER A 31 7.97 18.98 -6.06
C SER A 31 6.78 19.53 -6.85
N PHE A 32 7.01 20.04 -8.05
CA PHE A 32 5.95 20.54 -8.91
C PHE A 32 5.27 19.47 -9.78
N ILE A 33 5.79 18.23 -9.82
CA ILE A 33 5.17 17.14 -10.59
C ILE A 33 3.87 16.73 -9.93
N ARG A 34 2.75 17.01 -10.59
CA ARG A 34 1.39 16.75 -10.12
C ARG A 34 0.53 15.99 -11.11
N THR A 35 0.84 16.10 -12.39
CA THR A 35 0.05 15.54 -13.49
C THR A 35 0.86 14.53 -14.28
N ILE A 36 0.18 13.75 -15.13
CA ILE A 36 0.84 12.81 -16.03
C ILE A 36 1.73 13.53 -17.05
N GLU A 37 1.35 14.74 -17.48
CA GLU A 37 2.15 15.57 -18.39
C GLU A 37 3.47 15.98 -17.74
N ASP A 38 3.43 16.42 -16.47
CA ASP A 38 4.64 16.74 -15.70
C ASP A 38 5.53 15.50 -15.57
N LEU A 39 4.94 14.35 -15.23
CA LEU A 39 5.67 13.09 -15.10
C LEU A 39 6.31 12.69 -16.43
N ASN A 40 5.61 12.84 -17.55
CA ASN A 40 6.12 12.53 -18.88
C ASN A 40 7.31 13.43 -19.27
N LEU A 41 7.22 14.73 -18.96
CA LEU A 41 8.34 15.66 -19.17
C LEU A 41 9.54 15.32 -18.30
N PHE A 42 9.32 14.93 -17.06
CA PHE A 42 10.37 14.47 -16.16
C PHE A 42 10.95 13.12 -16.61
N TRP A 43 10.11 12.18 -17.05
CA TRP A 43 10.51 10.88 -17.56
C TRP A 43 11.54 10.98 -18.68
N LYS A 44 11.33 11.90 -19.62
CA LYS A 44 12.27 12.15 -20.72
C LYS A 44 13.66 12.62 -20.27
N LYS A 45 13.77 13.15 -19.04
CA LYS A 45 15.03 13.60 -18.45
C LYS A 45 15.74 12.49 -17.65
N LEU A 46 15.03 11.40 -17.29
CA LEU A 46 15.61 10.25 -16.63
C LEU A 46 16.50 9.48 -17.61
N LYS A 47 17.78 9.39 -17.28
CA LYS A 47 18.75 8.65 -18.09
C LYS A 47 18.84 7.21 -17.63
N GLY A 48 19.05 6.29 -18.59
CA GLY A 48 19.34 4.89 -18.34
C GLY A 48 18.45 3.93 -19.09
N LYS A 49 19.01 2.81 -19.54
CA LYS A 49 18.34 1.77 -20.34
C LYS A 49 16.99 1.31 -19.78
N LYS A 50 16.80 1.43 -18.47
CA LYS A 50 15.56 1.02 -17.80
C LYS A 50 14.38 1.95 -18.13
N PHE A 51 14.64 3.24 -18.36
CA PHE A 51 13.60 4.23 -18.65
C PHE A 51 13.39 4.41 -20.16
N GLU A 52 14.44 4.23 -20.94
CA GLU A 52 14.41 4.37 -22.40
C GLU A 52 13.54 3.32 -23.10
N LYS A 53 13.29 2.18 -22.44
CA LYS A 53 12.45 1.11 -22.99
C LYS A 53 10.94 1.40 -22.95
N TYR A 54 10.50 2.40 -22.20
CA TYR A 54 9.07 2.75 -22.10
C TYR A 54 8.76 3.91 -23.03
N SER A 55 7.81 3.69 -23.92
CA SER A 55 7.29 4.74 -24.78
C SER A 55 6.37 5.69 -24.01
N GLN A 56 6.08 6.84 -24.60
CA GLN A 56 5.08 7.76 -24.07
C GLN A 56 3.68 7.13 -24.05
N GLU A 57 3.36 6.30 -25.03
CA GLU A 57 2.10 5.58 -25.13
C GLU A 57 1.95 4.59 -23.98
N GLU A 58 2.98 3.80 -23.68
CA GLU A 58 2.96 2.87 -22.54
C GLU A 58 2.76 3.61 -21.18
N LEU A 59 3.35 4.79 -21.02
CA LEU A 59 3.14 5.61 -19.83
C LEU A 59 1.69 6.10 -19.74
N MET A 60 1.10 6.54 -20.86
CA MET A 60 -0.29 6.98 -20.91
C MET A 60 -1.27 5.82 -20.70
N GLU A 61 -1.01 4.63 -21.25
CA GLU A 61 -1.80 3.42 -20.98
C GLU A 61 -1.73 3.01 -19.51
N ALA A 62 -0.55 3.06 -18.89
CA ALA A 62 -0.39 2.79 -17.47
C ALA A 62 -1.17 3.79 -16.61
N HIS A 63 -1.21 5.06 -17.04
CA HIS A 63 -2.00 6.09 -16.38
C HIS A 63 -3.51 5.85 -16.51
N GLN A 64 -4.01 5.49 -17.69
CA GLN A 64 -5.42 5.13 -17.85
C GLN A 64 -5.83 3.94 -16.97
N LYS A 65 -4.96 2.94 -16.83
CA LYS A 65 -5.17 1.83 -15.88
C LYS A 65 -5.23 2.32 -14.44
N ALA A 66 -4.34 3.24 -14.06
CA ALA A 66 -4.35 3.82 -12.72
C ALA A 66 -5.65 4.57 -12.43
N LEU A 67 -6.13 5.39 -13.37
CA LEU A 67 -7.41 6.10 -13.24
C LEU A 67 -8.61 5.13 -13.14
N THR A 68 -8.61 4.07 -13.93
CA THR A 68 -9.64 3.02 -13.85
C THR A 68 -9.66 2.37 -12.48
N ILE A 69 -8.49 1.98 -11.94
CA ILE A 69 -8.37 1.36 -10.61
C ILE A 69 -8.86 2.32 -9.52
N LEU A 70 -8.48 3.60 -9.58
CA LEU A 70 -8.90 4.60 -8.60
C LEU A 70 -10.42 4.82 -8.64
N LYS A 71 -11.00 4.89 -9.84
CA LYS A 71 -12.44 5.01 -10.01
C LYS A 71 -13.19 3.78 -9.51
N GLU A 72 -12.74 2.57 -9.86
CA GLU A 72 -13.34 1.33 -9.35
C GLU A 72 -13.26 1.22 -7.83
N ALA A 73 -12.14 1.68 -7.24
CA ALA A 73 -12.01 1.74 -5.79
C ALA A 73 -13.05 2.70 -5.18
N GLU A 74 -13.18 3.91 -5.71
CA GLU A 74 -14.16 4.91 -5.27
C GLU A 74 -15.60 4.38 -5.40
N ASP A 75 -15.96 3.83 -6.56
CA ASP A 75 -17.30 3.28 -6.84
C ASP A 75 -17.67 2.12 -5.87
N ASN A 76 -16.66 1.44 -5.32
CA ASN A 76 -16.82 0.35 -4.34
C ASN A 76 -16.62 0.78 -2.89
N GLY A 77 -16.46 2.07 -2.59
CA GLY A 77 -16.23 2.58 -1.24
C GLY A 77 -14.87 2.13 -0.67
N VAL A 78 -13.86 1.96 -1.53
CA VAL A 78 -12.49 1.63 -1.16
C VAL A 78 -11.64 2.89 -1.28
N GLY A 79 -11.01 3.30 -0.17
CA GLY A 79 -10.02 4.36 -0.21
C GLY A 79 -8.67 3.85 -0.70
N VAL A 80 -7.88 4.74 -1.27
CA VAL A 80 -6.52 4.43 -1.76
C VAL A 80 -5.56 5.47 -1.20
N ILE A 81 -4.52 5.02 -0.53
CA ILE A 81 -3.45 5.88 -0.03
C ILE A 81 -2.09 5.41 -0.53
N SER A 82 -1.17 6.34 -0.66
CA SER A 82 0.20 6.05 -1.09
C SER A 82 1.24 6.33 -0.01
N TYR A 83 2.40 5.73 -0.19
CA TYR A 83 3.57 5.81 0.69
C TYR A 83 3.91 7.22 1.18
N TYR A 84 3.65 8.26 0.38
CA TYR A 84 4.02 9.64 0.70
C TYR A 84 2.92 10.46 1.39
N GLU A 85 1.75 9.89 1.62
CA GLU A 85 0.67 10.55 2.33
C GLU A 85 0.87 10.47 3.85
N ASP A 86 0.52 11.53 4.56
CA ASP A 86 0.73 11.63 6.02
C ASP A 86 0.00 10.52 6.80
N CYS A 87 -1.16 10.09 6.29
CA CYS A 87 -1.95 9.00 6.87
C CYS A 87 -1.38 7.60 6.59
N PHE A 88 -0.34 7.46 5.75
CA PHE A 88 0.28 6.16 5.50
C PHE A 88 1.04 5.67 6.74
N PRO A 89 0.82 4.40 7.21
CA PRO A 89 1.42 3.89 8.42
C PRO A 89 2.95 3.90 8.39
N GLN A 90 3.58 4.53 9.39
CA GLN A 90 5.04 4.62 9.47
C GLN A 90 5.70 3.24 9.55
N ILE A 91 5.11 2.31 10.29
CA ILE A 91 5.63 0.95 10.41
C ILE A 91 5.74 0.22 9.07
N LEU A 92 4.84 0.53 8.12
CA LEU A 92 4.89 -0.07 6.78
C LEU A 92 5.96 0.58 5.90
N ARG A 93 6.30 1.86 6.14
CA ARG A 93 7.41 2.52 5.44
C ARG A 93 8.75 1.90 5.78
N GLU A 94 8.89 1.37 6.98
CA GLU A 94 10.12 0.78 7.52
C GLU A 94 10.23 -0.72 7.25
N THR A 95 9.28 -1.29 6.50
CA THR A 95 9.31 -2.73 6.17
C THR A 95 10.53 -3.08 5.33
N VAL A 96 11.22 -4.12 5.75
CA VAL A 96 12.35 -4.70 5.02
C VAL A 96 12.07 -6.17 4.70
N ASN A 97 12.67 -6.67 3.62
CA ASN A 97 12.62 -8.09 3.27
C ASN A 97 13.64 -8.90 4.11
N GLU A 98 13.69 -10.21 3.88
CA GLU A 98 14.62 -11.13 4.58
C GLU A 98 16.11 -10.76 4.41
N GLU A 99 16.44 -10.04 3.35
CA GLU A 99 17.81 -9.57 3.06
C GLU A 99 18.10 -8.19 3.69
N GLY A 100 17.15 -7.62 4.46
CA GLY A 100 17.27 -6.28 5.05
C GLY A 100 17.09 -5.13 4.06
N SER A 101 16.65 -5.40 2.84
CA SER A 101 16.37 -4.36 1.84
C SER A 101 14.98 -3.78 2.02
N ALA A 102 14.81 -2.47 1.80
CA ALA A 102 13.50 -1.81 1.87
C ALA A 102 12.47 -2.49 0.96
N ASP A 103 11.34 -2.89 1.55
CA ASP A 103 10.24 -3.59 0.88
C ASP A 103 8.86 -3.04 1.27
N ALA A 104 8.79 -1.75 1.50
CA ALA A 104 7.55 -1.07 1.84
C ALA A 104 6.51 -1.16 0.71
N PRO A 105 5.23 -1.42 1.02
CA PRO A 105 4.16 -1.25 0.07
C PRO A 105 4.04 0.22 -0.31
N LEU A 106 3.80 0.53 -1.58
CA LEU A 106 3.68 1.92 -2.05
C LEU A 106 2.23 2.40 -2.13
N ILE A 107 1.29 1.48 -2.20
CA ILE A 107 -0.16 1.74 -2.27
C ILE A 107 -0.85 0.80 -1.28
N LEU A 108 -1.81 1.34 -0.55
CA LEU A 108 -2.75 0.59 0.27
C LEU A 108 -4.17 0.89 -0.18
N PHE A 109 -4.95 -0.16 -0.36
CA PHE A 109 -6.41 -0.09 -0.53
C PHE A 109 -7.05 -0.40 0.82
N TYR A 110 -8.00 0.42 1.24
CA TYR A 110 -8.62 0.27 2.55
C TYR A 110 -10.13 0.49 2.53
N ARG A 111 -10.80 -0.08 3.51
CA ARG A 111 -12.18 0.24 3.87
C ARG A 111 -12.26 0.53 5.36
N GLY A 112 -13.06 1.51 5.73
CA GLY A 112 -13.26 1.89 7.12
C GLY A 112 -12.34 3.03 7.57
N ASN A 113 -11.99 3.04 8.87
CA ASN A 113 -11.29 4.17 9.49
C ASN A 113 -9.78 4.01 9.44
N LEU A 114 -9.10 4.90 8.72
CA LEU A 114 -7.63 4.96 8.65
C LEU A 114 -6.96 5.29 9.99
N ASP A 115 -7.64 6.01 10.90
CA ASP A 115 -7.07 6.36 12.21
C ASP A 115 -6.70 5.11 13.02
N ALA A 116 -7.37 4.00 12.74
CA ALA A 116 -7.02 2.72 13.33
C ALA A 116 -5.57 2.31 13.05
N LEU A 117 -5.04 2.63 11.87
CA LEU A 117 -3.67 2.28 11.49
C LEU A 117 -2.59 3.02 12.28
N GLN A 118 -2.96 4.08 12.99
CA GLN A 118 -2.03 4.87 13.82
C GLN A 118 -1.94 4.34 15.27
N LYS A 119 -2.82 3.43 15.67
CA LYS A 119 -2.82 2.82 17.00
C LYS A 119 -1.85 1.63 17.05
N PRO A 120 -1.31 1.32 18.23
CA PRO A 120 -0.53 0.11 18.41
C PRO A 120 -1.39 -1.11 18.08
N GLY A 121 -0.81 -2.06 17.34
CA GLY A 121 -1.51 -3.27 16.89
C GLY A 121 -0.94 -4.53 17.52
N VAL A 122 -1.80 -5.52 17.73
CA VAL A 122 -1.42 -6.89 18.10
C VAL A 122 -1.89 -7.84 17.01
N ALA A 123 -0.96 -8.61 16.45
CA ALA A 123 -1.28 -9.58 15.42
C ALA A 123 -1.86 -10.86 16.02
N PHE A 124 -3.03 -11.26 15.51
CA PHE A 124 -3.65 -12.54 15.82
C PHE A 124 -3.55 -13.45 14.59
N ILE A 125 -2.71 -14.45 14.70
CA ILE A 125 -2.43 -15.41 13.64
C ILE A 125 -2.84 -16.79 14.14
N GLY A 126 -3.57 -17.55 13.31
CA GLY A 126 -4.00 -18.89 13.70
C GLY A 126 -4.42 -19.74 12.51
N THR A 127 -4.77 -21.01 12.83
CA THR A 127 -5.23 -21.99 11.85
C THR A 127 -6.60 -21.63 11.28
N ARG A 128 -6.91 -22.19 10.12
CA ARG A 128 -8.25 -22.11 9.50
C ARG A 128 -9.27 -23.00 10.20
N GLU A 129 -8.81 -24.01 10.91
CA GLU A 129 -9.64 -24.96 11.68
C GLU A 129 -9.15 -24.96 13.14
N PRO A 130 -9.51 -23.96 13.94
CA PRO A 130 -9.13 -23.90 15.35
C PRO A 130 -9.91 -24.93 16.16
N THR A 131 -9.31 -25.37 17.26
CA THR A 131 -10.04 -26.13 18.27
C THR A 131 -10.96 -25.21 19.08
N ALA A 132 -12.00 -25.73 19.68
CA ALA A 132 -12.90 -24.96 20.56
C ALA A 132 -12.15 -24.20 21.68
N ALA A 133 -11.07 -24.77 22.19
CA ALA A 133 -10.19 -24.10 23.16
C ALA A 133 -9.40 -22.94 22.50
N GLY A 134 -8.91 -23.14 21.27
CA GLY A 134 -8.22 -22.11 20.48
C GLY A 134 -9.14 -20.93 20.15
N GLU A 135 -10.39 -21.19 19.77
CA GLU A 135 -11.39 -20.15 19.54
C GLU A 135 -11.65 -19.30 20.79
N LYS A 136 -11.91 -19.97 21.93
CA LYS A 136 -12.14 -19.28 23.20
C LYS A 136 -10.93 -18.44 23.63
N ALA A 137 -9.73 -18.96 23.46
CA ALA A 137 -8.50 -18.22 23.78
C ALA A 137 -8.33 -17.02 22.84
N GLY A 138 -8.56 -17.20 21.54
CA GLY A 138 -8.51 -16.13 20.56
C GLY A 138 -9.46 -14.99 20.89
N LEU A 139 -10.74 -15.28 21.14
CA LEU A 139 -11.73 -14.29 21.56
C LEU A 139 -11.31 -13.57 22.84
N PHE A 140 -10.96 -14.33 23.88
CA PHE A 140 -10.58 -13.75 25.16
C PHE A 140 -9.42 -12.77 25.04
N PHE A 141 -8.35 -13.16 24.37
CA PHE A 141 -7.17 -12.30 24.23
C PHE A 141 -7.43 -11.10 23.30
N SER A 142 -8.17 -11.27 22.20
CA SER A 142 -8.49 -10.15 21.31
C SER A 142 -9.34 -9.10 22.02
N GLU A 143 -10.36 -9.51 22.79
CA GLU A 143 -11.16 -8.59 23.62
C GLU A 143 -10.28 -7.86 24.65
N LYS A 144 -9.41 -8.57 25.36
CA LYS A 144 -8.54 -7.97 26.37
C LYS A 144 -7.54 -6.97 25.80
N PHE A 145 -7.02 -7.20 24.60
CA PHE A 145 -6.15 -6.24 23.93
C PHE A 145 -6.95 -5.05 23.37
N ALA A 146 -8.15 -5.29 22.83
CA ALA A 146 -9.02 -4.22 22.33
C ALA A 146 -9.47 -3.30 23.48
N GLU A 147 -9.85 -3.84 24.66
CA GLU A 147 -10.17 -3.06 25.87
C GLU A 147 -9.02 -2.16 26.32
N LYS A 148 -7.78 -2.54 26.05
CA LYS A 148 -6.57 -1.75 26.33
C LYS A 148 -6.21 -0.75 25.23
N GLY A 149 -7.03 -0.62 24.19
CA GLY A 149 -6.84 0.33 23.10
C GLY A 149 -5.92 -0.14 21.98
N TYR A 150 -5.55 -1.43 21.94
CA TYR A 150 -4.81 -2.01 20.83
C TYR A 150 -5.73 -2.34 19.65
N ASN A 151 -5.24 -2.17 18.44
CA ASN A 151 -5.88 -2.74 17.27
C ASN A 151 -5.60 -4.24 17.16
N ILE A 152 -6.62 -4.99 16.80
CA ILE A 152 -6.45 -6.40 16.48
C ILE A 152 -6.16 -6.51 14.98
N VAL A 153 -4.96 -6.97 14.65
CA VAL A 153 -4.50 -7.13 13.27
C VAL A 153 -4.59 -8.62 12.90
N SER A 154 -5.33 -8.91 11.84
CA SER A 154 -5.59 -10.29 11.44
C SER A 154 -5.64 -10.40 9.92
N GLY A 155 -5.25 -11.58 9.38
CA GLY A 155 -5.21 -11.82 7.93
C GLY A 155 -6.56 -12.16 7.29
N LEU A 156 -7.70 -12.01 8.00
CA LEU A 156 -9.05 -12.34 7.51
C LEU A 156 -9.21 -13.77 6.97
N ALA A 157 -8.35 -14.71 7.41
CA ALA A 157 -8.50 -16.11 7.03
C ALA A 157 -9.70 -16.74 7.74
N ILE A 158 -10.44 -17.61 7.04
CA ILE A 158 -11.48 -18.43 7.66
C ILE A 158 -10.87 -19.16 8.86
N GLY A 159 -11.57 -19.16 9.99
CA GLY A 159 -11.10 -19.73 11.26
C GLY A 159 -10.75 -18.65 12.28
N LEU A 160 -9.66 -18.80 13.02
CA LEU A 160 -9.31 -17.92 14.14
C LEU A 160 -9.28 -16.42 13.76
N SER A 161 -8.90 -16.11 12.55
CA SER A 161 -8.83 -14.73 12.04
C SER A 161 -10.20 -14.02 11.95
N LEU A 162 -11.29 -14.74 11.68
CA LEU A 162 -12.63 -14.15 11.54
C LEU A 162 -13.41 -14.11 12.85
N ILE A 163 -12.93 -14.77 13.90
CA ILE A 163 -13.61 -14.81 15.21
C ILE A 163 -13.53 -13.46 15.94
N HIS A 164 -12.64 -12.56 15.51
CA HIS A 164 -12.35 -11.29 16.18
C HIS A 164 -13.01 -10.06 15.54
N ILE A 165 -13.82 -10.26 14.49
CA ILE A 165 -14.45 -9.16 13.72
C ILE A 165 -15.88 -8.92 14.19
#